data_c8844f9f786c0a622dc4d24464413ff3
#
_entry.id   c8844f9f786c0a622dc4d24464413ff3
#
_cell.length_a   1.000
_cell.length_b   1.000
_cell.length_c   1.000
_cell.angle_alpha   90.00
_cell.angle_beta   90.00
_cell.angle_gamma   90.00
#
_symmetry.space_group_name_H-M   'P 1'
#
loop_
_entity.id
_entity.type
_entity.pdbx_description
1 polymer ?
#
loop_
_entity_poly.entity_id
_entity_poly.type
_entity_poly.pdbx_seq_one_letter_code
_entity_poly.pdbx_strand_id
1 'polypeptide(L)'
;MEPINIAVFGSSGAIGKALCIEFSKNKKINKIFAFSRNGDQLNHQSIISKQVDYLNEDSLAETAQSLKCKLDIIVVAIGALEQPEKSIRDLSSDKFIDMFVANTIPTALIAKYFLPYLHRDRITKFASISARVGSIEDNELGGWYSYRASKSALNMVLKGLSIEQKRSNPDSIIFGLH
;
A
#
# COMPACT_ATOMS: atom_id res chain seq x y z
N MET A 1 -9.12 -12.41 -23.24
CA MET A 1 -8.44 -11.41 -22.38
C MET A 1 -7.99 -12.14 -21.14
N GLU A 2 -6.72 -12.05 -20.76
CA GLU A 2 -6.21 -12.76 -19.59
C GLU A 2 -6.84 -12.22 -18.29
N PRO A 3 -7.06 -13.10 -17.31
CA PRO A 3 -7.71 -12.74 -16.05
C PRO A 3 -6.83 -11.82 -15.22
N ILE A 4 -7.39 -10.77 -14.62
CA ILE A 4 -6.70 -9.80 -13.78
C ILE A 4 -6.75 -10.25 -12.32
N ASN A 5 -5.61 -10.30 -11.63
CA ASN A 5 -5.52 -10.58 -10.21
C ASN A 5 -5.02 -9.34 -9.46
N ILE A 6 -5.67 -9.02 -8.37
CA ILE A 6 -5.40 -7.80 -7.57
C ILE A 6 -5.08 -8.19 -6.12
N ALA A 7 -4.13 -7.49 -5.53
CA ALA A 7 -3.90 -7.52 -4.09
C ALA A 7 -4.22 -6.16 -3.47
N VAL A 8 -5.03 -6.13 -2.42
CA VAL A 8 -5.39 -4.92 -1.66
C VAL A 8 -4.97 -5.12 -0.21
N PHE A 9 -4.02 -4.31 0.25
CA PHE A 9 -3.56 -4.26 1.63
C PHE A 9 -4.28 -3.15 2.38
N GLY A 10 -4.76 -3.43 3.59
CA GLY A 10 -5.62 -2.53 4.36
C GLY A 10 -7.11 -2.70 4.02
N SER A 11 -7.52 -3.90 3.62
CA SER A 11 -8.89 -4.22 3.19
C SER A 11 -9.96 -4.08 4.28
N SER A 12 -9.60 -3.98 5.55
CA SER A 12 -10.51 -3.67 6.65
C SER A 12 -10.82 -2.17 6.81
N GLY A 13 -9.95 -1.30 6.28
CA GLY A 13 -10.16 0.15 6.28
C GLY A 13 -11.21 0.59 5.24
N ALA A 14 -11.77 1.79 5.41
CA ALA A 14 -12.83 2.32 4.55
C ALA A 14 -12.45 2.30 3.05
N ILE A 15 -11.26 2.82 2.70
CA ILE A 15 -10.80 2.88 1.31
C ILE A 15 -10.51 1.48 0.77
N GLY A 16 -9.75 0.66 1.51
CA GLY A 16 -9.39 -0.69 1.07
C GLY A 16 -10.61 -1.57 0.85
N LYS A 17 -11.59 -1.52 1.76
CA LYS A 17 -12.86 -2.22 1.64
C LYS A 17 -13.65 -1.76 0.41
N ALA A 18 -13.79 -0.45 0.23
CA ALA A 18 -14.48 0.12 -0.94
C ALA A 18 -13.83 -0.31 -2.26
N LEU A 19 -12.49 -0.31 -2.33
CA LEU A 19 -11.75 -0.79 -3.50
C LEU A 19 -12.00 -2.27 -3.78
N CYS A 20 -11.96 -3.15 -2.76
CA CYS A 20 -12.28 -4.57 -2.94
C CYS A 20 -13.69 -4.76 -3.50
N ILE A 21 -14.68 -4.04 -2.98
CA ILE A 21 -16.07 -4.12 -3.43
C ILE A 21 -16.19 -3.59 -4.87
N GLU A 22 -15.57 -2.46 -5.19
CA GLU A 22 -15.65 -1.88 -6.53
C GLU A 22 -14.97 -2.77 -7.58
N PHE A 23 -13.78 -3.28 -7.27
CA PHE A 23 -13.09 -4.22 -8.14
C PHE A 23 -13.90 -5.50 -8.38
N SER A 24 -14.64 -6.00 -7.39
CA SER A 24 -15.43 -7.22 -7.52
C SER A 24 -16.60 -7.12 -8.50
N LYS A 25 -17.05 -5.90 -8.84
CA LYS A 25 -18.07 -5.66 -9.86
C LYS A 25 -17.56 -5.83 -11.30
N ASN A 26 -16.23 -5.77 -11.49
CA ASN A 26 -15.64 -5.86 -12.83
C ASN A 26 -15.38 -7.33 -13.20
N LYS A 27 -16.12 -7.84 -14.18
CA LYS A 27 -16.05 -9.24 -14.69
C LYS A 27 -14.68 -9.64 -15.25
N LYS A 28 -13.79 -8.67 -15.55
CA LYS A 28 -12.42 -8.95 -15.99
C LYS A 28 -11.49 -9.34 -14.84
N ILE A 29 -11.90 -9.05 -13.59
CA ILE A 29 -11.11 -9.36 -12.40
C ILE A 29 -11.46 -10.78 -11.96
N ASN A 30 -10.42 -11.61 -11.89
CA ASN A 30 -10.51 -13.02 -11.50
C ASN A 30 -10.42 -13.18 -9.98
N LYS A 31 -9.38 -12.61 -9.37
CA LYS A 31 -9.13 -12.72 -7.92
C LYS A 31 -8.76 -11.39 -7.31
N ILE A 32 -9.30 -11.13 -6.13
CA ILE A 32 -8.97 -10.00 -5.28
C ILE A 32 -8.48 -10.57 -3.94
N PHE A 33 -7.18 -10.49 -3.69
CA PHE A 33 -6.61 -10.84 -2.40
C PHE A 33 -6.78 -9.65 -1.46
N ALA A 34 -7.67 -9.77 -0.50
CA ALA A 34 -7.99 -8.74 0.47
C ALA A 34 -7.21 -9.01 1.77
N PHE A 35 -6.13 -8.26 1.98
CA PHE A 35 -5.25 -8.42 3.14
C PHE A 35 -5.59 -7.43 4.24
N SER A 36 -5.77 -7.92 5.46
CA SER A 36 -5.97 -7.11 6.66
C SER A 36 -5.30 -7.73 7.89
N ARG A 37 -5.03 -6.92 8.90
CA ARG A 37 -4.46 -7.40 10.17
C ARG A 37 -5.39 -8.35 10.93
N ASN A 38 -6.70 -8.18 10.78
CA ASN A 38 -7.71 -8.95 11.49
C ASN A 38 -8.27 -10.12 10.64
N GLY A 39 -7.93 -10.21 9.35
CA GLY A 39 -8.47 -11.22 8.45
C GLY A 39 -9.96 -11.06 8.17
N ASP A 40 -10.49 -9.83 8.24
CA ASP A 40 -11.91 -9.55 8.04
C ASP A 40 -12.42 -10.10 6.71
N GLN A 41 -13.51 -10.86 6.76
CA GLN A 41 -14.08 -11.51 5.59
C GLN A 41 -14.97 -10.54 4.79
N LEU A 42 -14.68 -10.45 3.49
CA LEU A 42 -15.52 -9.75 2.53
C LEU A 42 -16.25 -10.80 1.67
N ASN A 43 -17.57 -10.86 1.80
CA ASN A 43 -18.40 -11.88 1.15
C ASN A 43 -18.61 -11.57 -0.34
N HIS A 44 -17.70 -12.07 -1.19
CA HIS A 44 -17.85 -12.09 -2.64
C HIS A 44 -17.00 -13.22 -3.24
N GLN A 45 -17.50 -13.88 -4.29
CA GLN A 45 -16.85 -15.07 -4.88
C GLN A 45 -15.45 -14.81 -5.43
N SER A 46 -15.14 -13.59 -5.88
CA SER A 46 -13.83 -13.20 -6.39
C SER A 46 -12.88 -12.68 -5.30
N ILE A 47 -13.35 -12.49 -4.05
CA ILE A 47 -12.54 -11.95 -2.96
C ILE A 47 -12.03 -13.09 -2.07
N ILE A 48 -10.73 -13.09 -1.83
CA ILE A 48 -10.04 -14.01 -0.93
C ILE A 48 -9.44 -13.19 0.20
N SER A 49 -10.13 -13.17 1.35
CA SER A 49 -9.65 -12.46 2.54
C SER A 49 -8.59 -13.28 3.28
N LYS A 50 -7.50 -12.63 3.66
CA LYS A 50 -6.40 -13.23 4.42
C LYS A 50 -5.89 -12.27 5.49
N GLN A 51 -5.50 -12.85 6.62
CA GLN A 51 -4.79 -12.12 7.66
C GLN A 51 -3.31 -11.98 7.29
N VAL A 52 -2.75 -10.79 7.55
CA VAL A 52 -1.31 -10.53 7.40
C VAL A 52 -0.87 -9.43 8.38
N ASP A 53 0.23 -9.67 9.05
CA ASP A 53 0.92 -8.63 9.82
C ASP A 53 1.89 -7.88 8.91
N TYR A 54 1.62 -6.61 8.69
CA TYR A 54 2.39 -5.75 7.76
C TYR A 54 3.78 -5.37 8.26
N LEU A 55 4.07 -5.58 9.54
CA LEU A 55 5.35 -5.28 10.17
C LEU A 55 6.17 -6.55 10.43
N ASN A 56 5.57 -7.71 10.28
CA ASN A 56 6.24 -8.99 10.41
C ASN A 56 6.67 -9.49 9.02
N GLU A 57 7.98 -9.52 8.79
CA GLU A 57 8.54 -9.91 7.49
C GLU A 57 8.28 -11.37 7.14
N ASP A 58 8.27 -12.27 8.13
CA ASP A 58 7.96 -13.68 7.92
C ASP A 58 6.49 -13.85 7.50
N SER A 59 5.56 -13.14 8.16
CA SER A 59 4.14 -13.12 7.78
C SER A 59 3.94 -12.63 6.35
N LEU A 60 4.67 -11.60 5.92
CA LEU A 60 4.61 -11.09 4.55
C LEU A 60 5.19 -12.10 3.55
N ALA A 61 6.33 -12.72 3.87
CA ALA A 61 6.99 -13.72 3.03
C ALA A 61 6.09 -14.94 2.82
N GLU A 62 5.55 -15.53 3.89
CA GLU A 62 4.66 -16.68 3.84
C GLU A 62 3.37 -16.36 3.05
N THR A 63 2.81 -15.16 3.29
CA THR A 63 1.62 -14.70 2.58
C THR A 63 1.90 -14.56 1.08
N ALA A 64 3.02 -13.97 0.69
CA ALA A 64 3.42 -13.81 -0.71
C ALA A 64 3.67 -15.18 -1.37
N GLN A 65 4.37 -16.10 -0.70
CA GLN A 65 4.60 -17.47 -1.19
C GLN A 65 3.31 -18.27 -1.35
N SER A 66 2.29 -17.98 -0.53
CA SER A 66 0.98 -18.63 -0.63
C SER A 66 0.16 -18.23 -1.86
N LEU A 67 0.58 -17.20 -2.59
CA LEU A 67 -0.04 -16.81 -3.86
C LEU A 67 0.29 -17.85 -4.93
N LYS A 68 -0.74 -18.46 -5.51
CA LYS A 68 -0.60 -19.44 -6.59
C LYS A 68 -0.76 -18.82 -7.98
N CYS A 69 -0.61 -17.50 -8.09
CA CYS A 69 -0.75 -16.75 -9.34
C CYS A 69 0.08 -15.47 -9.29
N LYS A 70 0.35 -14.90 -10.45
CA LYS A 70 0.92 -13.56 -10.59
C LYS A 70 -0.17 -12.51 -10.38
N LEU A 71 0.25 -11.31 -10.02
CA LEU A 71 -0.59 -10.14 -9.78
C LEU A 71 -0.44 -9.13 -10.91
N ASP A 72 -1.52 -8.43 -11.20
CA ASP A 72 -1.55 -7.30 -12.13
C ASP A 72 -1.51 -5.97 -11.40
N ILE A 73 -2.18 -5.92 -10.24
CA ILE A 73 -2.33 -4.69 -9.47
C ILE A 73 -2.09 -5.01 -7.98
N ILE A 74 -1.29 -4.17 -7.34
CA ILE A 74 -1.14 -4.13 -5.89
C ILE A 74 -1.58 -2.75 -5.41
N VAL A 75 -2.48 -2.68 -4.45
CA VAL A 75 -2.91 -1.44 -3.81
C VAL A 75 -2.62 -1.51 -2.32
N VAL A 76 -1.88 -0.54 -1.81
CA VAL A 76 -1.62 -0.38 -0.38
C VAL A 76 -2.47 0.78 0.15
N ALA A 77 -3.58 0.43 0.81
CA ALA A 77 -4.54 1.35 1.42
C ALA A 77 -4.34 1.39 2.95
N ILE A 78 -3.08 1.41 3.38
CA ILE A 78 -2.68 1.46 4.79
C ILE A 78 -2.23 2.88 5.13
N GLY A 79 -2.58 3.35 6.31
CA GLY A 79 -2.13 4.62 6.85
C GLY A 79 -2.99 5.06 8.02
N ALA A 80 -2.44 5.94 8.82
CA ALA A 80 -3.11 6.58 9.95
C ALA A 80 -2.78 8.07 9.99
N LEU A 81 -3.69 8.82 10.55
CA LEU A 81 -3.50 10.21 10.95
C LEU A 81 -4.08 10.36 12.35
N GLU A 82 -3.21 10.48 13.33
CA GLU A 82 -3.60 10.66 14.72
C GLU A 82 -3.16 12.04 15.19
N GLN A 83 -4.06 12.78 15.83
CA GLN A 83 -3.84 14.09 16.48
C GLN A 83 -2.58 14.84 15.98
N PRO A 84 -2.63 15.43 14.78
CA PRO A 84 -1.46 16.02 14.15
C PRO A 84 -0.96 17.22 14.96
N GLU A 85 0.35 17.38 15.05
CA GLU A 85 1.00 18.45 15.78
C GLU A 85 0.69 19.81 15.13
N LYS A 86 0.22 20.76 15.93
CA LYS A 86 -0.03 22.13 15.47
C LYS A 86 1.22 23.02 15.58
N SER A 87 2.12 22.68 16.51
CA SER A 87 3.33 23.42 16.81
C SER A 87 4.52 22.50 16.96
N ILE A 88 5.73 23.02 16.76
CA ILE A 88 6.98 22.30 17.03
C ILE A 88 7.07 21.81 18.48
N ARG A 89 6.39 22.50 19.41
CA ARG A 89 6.35 22.13 20.82
C ARG A 89 5.56 20.84 21.10
N ASP A 90 4.69 20.45 20.17
CA ASP A 90 3.85 19.25 20.30
C ASP A 90 4.57 17.98 19.79
N LEU A 91 5.80 18.13 19.28
CA LEU A 91 6.57 17.01 18.76
C LEU A 91 6.96 16.05 19.88
N SER A 92 6.88 14.75 19.57
CA SER A 92 7.48 13.70 20.36
C SER A 92 8.10 12.63 19.47
N SER A 93 9.13 11.96 19.95
CA SER A 93 9.75 10.83 19.26
C SER A 93 8.76 9.71 18.98
N ASP A 94 7.89 9.42 19.94
CA ASP A 94 6.90 8.33 19.83
C ASP A 94 5.91 8.60 18.70
N LYS A 95 5.35 9.82 18.60
CA LYS A 95 4.49 10.20 17.49
C LYS A 95 5.18 10.07 16.12
N PHE A 96 6.46 10.45 16.04
CA PHE A 96 7.24 10.27 14.81
C PHE A 96 7.35 8.79 14.44
N ILE A 97 7.75 7.95 15.39
CA ILE A 97 7.89 6.52 15.20
C ILE A 97 6.55 5.93 14.75
N ASP A 98 5.46 6.22 15.47
CA ASP A 98 4.13 5.71 15.17
C ASP A 98 3.67 6.09 13.76
N MET A 99 3.90 7.34 13.33
CA MET A 99 3.53 7.76 11.98
C MET A 99 4.35 7.08 10.89
N PHE A 100 5.64 6.82 11.11
CA PHE A 100 6.46 6.07 10.16
C PHE A 100 6.07 4.59 10.12
N VAL A 101 5.82 3.99 11.26
CA VAL A 101 5.33 2.61 11.40
C VAL A 101 3.96 2.44 10.70
N ALA A 102 3.09 3.43 10.80
CA ALA A 102 1.77 3.35 10.17
C ALA A 102 1.77 3.68 8.66
N ASN A 103 2.56 4.67 8.24
CA ASN A 103 2.40 5.27 6.90
C ASN A 103 3.50 4.92 5.90
N THR A 104 4.70 4.52 6.36
CA THR A 104 5.88 4.35 5.49
C THR A 104 6.34 2.91 5.44
N ILE A 105 6.65 2.32 6.60
CA ILE A 105 7.28 1.01 6.71
C ILE A 105 6.44 -0.10 6.06
N PRO A 106 5.11 -0.20 6.31
CA PRO A 106 4.30 -1.26 5.71
C PRO A 106 4.36 -1.27 4.18
N THR A 107 4.31 -0.10 3.54
CA THR A 107 4.39 -0.01 2.07
C THR A 107 5.73 -0.51 1.55
N ALA A 108 6.84 -0.15 2.22
CA ALA A 108 8.18 -0.60 1.82
C ALA A 108 8.32 -2.12 1.95
N LEU A 109 7.85 -2.70 3.06
CA LEU A 109 7.90 -4.15 3.29
C LEU A 109 6.97 -4.91 2.33
N ILE A 110 5.75 -4.43 2.11
CA ILE A 110 4.84 -5.01 1.13
C ILE A 110 5.48 -4.99 -0.27
N ALA A 111 6.09 -3.89 -0.66
CA ALA A 111 6.80 -3.82 -1.95
C ALA A 111 7.92 -4.86 -2.05
N LYS A 112 8.76 -5.01 -1.01
CA LYS A 112 9.84 -5.99 -0.95
C LYS A 112 9.34 -7.42 -1.25
N TYR A 113 8.24 -7.82 -0.63
CA TYR A 113 7.74 -9.19 -0.72
C TYR A 113 6.80 -9.44 -1.89
N PHE A 114 6.06 -8.44 -2.37
CA PHE A 114 5.00 -8.65 -3.36
C PHE A 114 5.33 -8.15 -4.77
N LEU A 115 6.26 -7.20 -4.98
CA LEU A 115 6.69 -6.80 -6.32
C LEU A 115 7.22 -7.97 -7.17
N PRO A 116 7.94 -8.98 -6.62
CA PRO A 116 8.37 -10.14 -7.38
C PRO A 116 7.22 -10.99 -7.96
N TYR A 117 6.01 -10.83 -7.42
CA TYR A 117 4.81 -11.54 -7.89
C TYR A 117 4.04 -10.78 -8.97
N LEU A 118 4.44 -9.57 -9.34
CA LEU A 118 3.87 -8.90 -10.50
C LEU A 118 4.23 -9.65 -11.79
N HIS A 119 3.33 -9.59 -12.78
CA HIS A 119 3.62 -10.01 -14.13
C HIS A 119 4.77 -9.19 -14.72
N ARG A 120 5.56 -9.79 -15.65
CA ARG A 120 6.67 -9.12 -16.35
C ARG A 120 6.45 -9.01 -17.86
N ASP A 121 5.36 -9.55 -18.34
CA ASP A 121 4.99 -9.66 -19.75
C ASP A 121 3.86 -8.71 -20.15
N ARG A 122 3.43 -7.86 -19.21
CA ARG A 122 2.36 -6.89 -19.39
C ARG A 122 2.42 -5.76 -18.37
N ILE A 123 1.65 -4.70 -18.64
CA ILE A 123 1.57 -3.54 -17.72
C ILE A 123 0.99 -3.99 -16.38
N THR A 124 1.73 -3.70 -15.32
CA THR A 124 1.32 -3.93 -13.92
C THR A 124 1.37 -2.64 -13.13
N LYS A 125 0.72 -2.61 -11.97
CA LYS A 125 0.61 -1.41 -11.15
C LYS A 125 0.85 -1.72 -9.68
N PHE A 126 1.64 -0.87 -9.03
CA PHE A 126 1.75 -0.81 -7.57
C PHE A 126 1.38 0.61 -7.13
N ALA A 127 0.27 0.73 -6.41
CA ALA A 127 -0.24 2.00 -5.91
C ALA A 127 -0.23 2.02 -4.37
N SER A 128 0.14 3.14 -3.77
CA SER A 128 -0.03 3.35 -2.33
C SER A 128 -0.79 4.64 -2.07
N ILE A 129 -1.67 4.63 -1.07
CA ILE A 129 -2.38 5.84 -0.65
C ILE A 129 -1.41 6.75 0.11
N SER A 130 -1.05 7.84 -0.54
CA SER A 130 -0.24 8.91 0.01
C SER A 130 -1.14 10.06 0.52
N ALA A 131 -0.63 11.27 0.54
CA ALA A 131 -1.37 12.47 0.84
C ALA A 131 -0.68 13.69 0.23
N ARG A 132 -1.45 14.70 -0.18
CA ARG A 132 -0.94 15.98 -0.68
C ARG A 132 0.07 16.62 0.28
N VAL A 133 -0.19 16.51 1.58
CA VAL A 133 0.68 17.04 2.63
C VAL A 133 2.08 16.40 2.69
N GLY A 134 2.31 15.30 1.99
CA GLY A 134 3.65 14.71 1.78
C GLY A 134 4.50 15.42 0.73
N SER A 135 3.98 16.45 0.05
CA SER A 135 4.78 17.31 -0.81
C SER A 135 5.56 18.32 0.04
N ILE A 136 6.87 18.44 -0.19
CA ILE A 136 7.73 19.42 0.48
C ILE A 136 7.44 20.82 -0.07
N GLU A 137 7.33 20.95 -1.39
CA GLU A 137 7.12 22.22 -2.08
C GLU A 137 5.74 22.82 -1.82
N ASP A 138 4.71 21.98 -1.65
CA ASP A 138 3.32 22.40 -1.41
C ASP A 138 3.06 22.74 0.09
N ASN A 139 4.08 22.68 0.95
CA ASN A 139 3.95 22.93 2.38
C ASN A 139 4.09 24.40 2.74
N GLU A 140 3.03 25.17 2.58
CA GLU A 140 2.95 26.57 2.98
C GLU A 140 2.38 26.77 4.40
N LEU A 141 1.72 25.76 4.97
CA LEU A 141 0.99 25.89 6.24
C LEU A 141 1.81 25.47 7.47
N GLY A 142 2.84 24.64 7.31
CA GLY A 142 3.56 24.03 8.41
C GLY A 142 2.70 23.07 9.25
N GLY A 143 3.13 22.77 10.46
CA GLY A 143 2.45 21.83 11.35
C GLY A 143 2.43 20.39 10.82
N TRP A 144 1.76 19.48 11.53
CA TRP A 144 1.60 18.07 11.16
C TRP A 144 2.92 17.37 10.85
N TYR A 145 3.94 17.68 11.64
CA TYR A 145 5.34 17.35 11.33
C TYR A 145 5.55 15.85 11.10
N SER A 146 5.13 15.00 12.04
CA SER A 146 5.31 13.55 11.94
C SER A 146 4.53 12.95 10.77
N TYR A 147 3.28 13.40 10.56
CA TYR A 147 2.46 12.92 9.45
C TYR A 147 3.02 13.35 8.09
N ARG A 148 3.34 14.65 7.91
CA ARG A 148 3.96 15.16 6.68
C ARG A 148 5.27 14.43 6.39
N ALA A 149 6.14 14.30 7.39
CA ALA A 149 7.42 13.60 7.24
C ALA A 149 7.22 12.13 6.82
N SER A 150 6.28 11.41 7.44
CA SER A 150 5.99 10.02 7.07
C SER A 150 5.45 9.88 5.64
N LYS A 151 4.60 10.82 5.17
CA LYS A 151 4.08 10.79 3.79
C LYS A 151 5.12 11.25 2.77
N SER A 152 6.02 12.18 3.12
CA SER A 152 7.18 12.52 2.28
C SER A 152 8.14 11.33 2.16
N ALA A 153 8.40 10.63 3.25
CA ALA A 153 9.20 9.41 3.24
C ALA A 153 8.55 8.30 2.39
N LEU A 154 7.23 8.12 2.49
CA LEU A 154 6.50 7.21 1.62
C LEU A 154 6.68 7.57 0.13
N ASN A 155 6.56 8.85 -0.22
CA ASN A 155 6.76 9.31 -1.61
C ASN A 155 8.19 9.03 -2.09
N MET A 156 9.21 9.19 -1.22
CA MET A 156 10.59 8.84 -1.54
C MET A 156 10.76 7.33 -1.75
N VAL A 157 10.15 6.49 -0.91
CA VAL A 157 10.15 5.03 -1.10
C VAL A 157 9.54 4.67 -2.45
N LEU A 158 8.36 5.21 -2.79
CA LEU A 158 7.71 4.95 -4.08
C LEU A 158 8.58 5.40 -5.27
N LYS A 159 9.25 6.55 -5.15
CA LYS A 159 10.20 7.03 -6.16
C LYS A 159 11.37 6.06 -6.34
N GLY A 160 11.99 5.60 -5.26
CA GLY A 160 13.06 4.62 -5.29
C GLY A 160 12.62 3.31 -5.98
N LEU A 161 11.48 2.77 -5.56
CA LEU A 161 10.87 1.58 -6.15
C LEU A 161 10.61 1.76 -7.65
N SER A 162 10.11 2.92 -8.09
CA SER A 162 9.83 3.19 -9.50
C SER A 162 11.10 3.16 -10.37
N ILE A 163 12.22 3.68 -9.83
CA ILE A 163 13.51 3.67 -10.51
C ILE A 163 14.07 2.25 -10.61
N GLU A 164 13.98 1.47 -9.51
CA GLU A 164 14.44 0.09 -9.46
C GLU A 164 13.63 -0.80 -10.40
N GLN A 165 12.29 -0.69 -10.36
CA GLN A 165 11.40 -1.49 -11.21
C GLN A 165 11.60 -1.21 -12.69
N LYS A 166 11.94 0.02 -13.10
CA LYS A 166 12.29 0.29 -14.50
C LYS A 166 13.43 -0.56 -15.04
N ARG A 167 14.31 -1.07 -14.18
CA ARG A 167 15.44 -1.91 -14.57
C ARG A 167 15.07 -3.39 -14.64
N SER A 168 14.18 -3.86 -13.77
CA SER A 168 13.84 -5.29 -13.59
C SER A 168 12.49 -5.68 -14.18
N ASN A 169 11.53 -4.73 -14.23
CA ASN A 169 10.18 -4.90 -14.77
C ASN A 169 9.71 -3.55 -15.36
N PRO A 170 10.17 -3.16 -16.57
CA PRO A 170 9.96 -1.83 -17.14
C PRO A 170 8.49 -1.48 -17.38
N ASP A 171 7.62 -2.47 -17.53
CA ASP A 171 6.16 -2.28 -17.71
C ASP A 171 5.41 -2.13 -16.38
N SER A 172 6.12 -2.14 -15.25
CA SER A 172 5.52 -1.90 -13.92
C SER A 172 5.45 -0.41 -13.61
N ILE A 173 4.27 0.08 -13.28
CA ILE A 173 4.00 1.47 -12.91
C ILE A 173 3.85 1.57 -11.40
N ILE A 174 4.73 2.33 -10.74
CA ILE A 174 4.70 2.59 -9.30
C ILE A 174 4.28 4.03 -9.05
N PHE A 175 3.26 4.25 -8.21
CA PHE A 175 2.75 5.61 -7.94
C PHE A 175 2.05 5.75 -6.59
N GLY A 176 1.98 6.99 -6.09
CA GLY A 176 1.16 7.40 -4.96
C GLY A 176 -0.17 7.98 -5.42
N LEU A 177 -1.23 7.73 -4.64
CA LEU A 177 -2.56 8.31 -4.80
C LEU A 177 -2.84 9.27 -3.63
N HIS A 178 -3.50 10.38 -3.90
CA HIS A 178 -3.96 11.35 -2.88
C HIS A 178 -5.20 12.11 -3.36
#